data_83c73b020467d445a43e87a98bc0efa7
#
_entry.id   83c73b020467d445a43e87a98bc0efa7
#
_cell.length_a   1.000
_cell.length_b   1.000
_cell.length_c   1.000
_cell.angle_alpha   90.00
_cell.angle_beta   90.00
_cell.angle_gamma   90.00
#
_symmetry.space_group_name_H-M   'P 1'
#
loop_
_entity.id
_entity.type
_entity.pdbx_description
1 polymer ?
#
loop_
_entity_poly.entity_id
_entity_poly.type
_entity_poly.pdbx_seq_one_letter_code
_entity_poly.pdbx_strand_id
1 'polypeptide(L)'
;MNSIRVGSSNAWAELRPAKTFSIDFEMNWPGTALSKQSLDMPIVNGAFVREICDSRTFCRKSDVVRLQDEGFALGGGIENAIIVGDNEMTAQDGLRYSDECIRHKILDALGDLSLVGRPILGKFLSCSGGHGLTNLLLRESFKSSLVKEGL
;
A
#
# COMPACT_ATOMS: atom_id res chain seq x y z
N MET A 1 -4.75 18.69 -16.80
CA MET A 1 -4.70 17.25 -16.50
C MET A 1 -5.69 16.97 -15.37
N ASN A 2 -6.59 15.99 -15.50
CA ASN A 2 -7.63 15.73 -14.50
C ASN A 2 -7.19 14.59 -13.58
N SER A 3 -7.69 14.56 -12.34
CA SER A 3 -7.50 13.41 -11.45
C SER A 3 -8.31 12.21 -11.94
N ILE A 4 -7.82 11.03 -11.66
CA ILE A 4 -8.54 9.76 -11.89
C ILE A 4 -8.68 9.06 -10.55
N ARG A 5 -9.91 8.62 -10.25
CA ARG A 5 -10.23 7.88 -9.04
C ARG A 5 -11.05 6.64 -9.38
N VAL A 6 -10.75 5.55 -8.69
CA VAL A 6 -11.44 4.26 -8.81
C VAL A 6 -11.78 3.72 -7.42
N GLY A 7 -12.77 2.84 -7.35
CA GLY A 7 -13.20 2.20 -6.12
C GLY A 7 -14.53 2.73 -5.58
N SER A 8 -14.75 2.54 -4.28
CA SER A 8 -15.99 2.90 -3.56
C SER A 8 -15.75 4.07 -2.59
N SER A 9 -16.76 4.41 -1.79
CA SER A 9 -16.60 5.39 -0.69
C SER A 9 -15.62 4.92 0.39
N ASN A 10 -15.52 3.61 0.63
CA ASN A 10 -14.77 3.04 1.75
C ASN A 10 -13.41 2.48 1.36
N ALA A 11 -13.21 2.13 0.07
CA ALA A 11 -11.95 1.64 -0.46
C ALA A 11 -11.73 2.18 -1.87
N TRP A 12 -10.66 2.98 -2.05
CA TRP A 12 -10.42 3.68 -3.31
C TRP A 12 -8.94 3.98 -3.52
N ALA A 13 -8.59 4.23 -4.77
CA ALA A 13 -7.30 4.77 -5.18
C ALA A 13 -7.50 5.92 -6.17
N GLU A 14 -6.63 6.92 -6.12
CA GLU A 14 -6.69 8.11 -6.96
C GLU A 14 -5.29 8.55 -7.37
N LEU A 15 -5.14 9.01 -8.59
CA LEU A 15 -3.93 9.69 -9.08
C LEU A 15 -4.27 11.13 -9.44
N ARG A 16 -3.58 12.07 -8.80
CA ARG A 16 -3.69 13.52 -9.05
C ARG A 16 -2.40 14.06 -9.64
N PRO A 17 -2.46 14.97 -10.61
CA PRO A 17 -1.29 15.68 -11.08
C PRO A 17 -0.61 16.43 -9.94
N ALA A 18 0.73 16.35 -9.87
CA ALA A 18 1.54 17.11 -8.92
C ALA A 18 2.92 17.38 -9.52
N LYS A 19 3.67 18.32 -8.94
CA LYS A 19 5.02 18.65 -9.40
C LYS A 19 6.06 17.60 -9.01
N THR A 20 5.78 16.82 -7.97
CA THR A 20 6.66 15.78 -7.44
C THR A 20 5.84 14.52 -7.17
N PHE A 21 6.49 13.36 -7.21
CA PHE A 21 5.83 12.11 -6.86
C PHE A 21 5.70 11.97 -5.34
N SER A 22 4.50 11.70 -4.87
CA SER A 22 4.21 11.38 -3.46
C SER A 22 3.10 10.36 -3.34
N ILE A 23 3.07 9.65 -2.22
CA ILE A 23 2.04 8.67 -1.87
C ILE A 23 1.41 9.07 -0.54
N ASP A 24 0.08 9.16 -0.52
CA ASP A 24 -0.74 9.43 0.65
C ASP A 24 -1.67 8.22 0.84
N PHE A 25 -1.39 7.44 1.86
CA PHE A 25 -2.12 6.21 2.13
C PHE A 25 -2.81 6.29 3.49
N GLU A 26 -4.09 5.95 3.50
CA GLU A 26 -4.88 5.76 4.72
C GLU A 26 -5.39 4.32 4.77
N MET A 27 -5.34 3.71 5.94
CA MET A 27 -5.92 2.39 6.18
C MET A 27 -6.61 2.35 7.54
N ASN A 28 -7.64 1.51 7.62
CA ASN A 28 -8.37 1.28 8.86
C ASN A 28 -8.79 -0.19 8.93
N TRP A 29 -8.41 -0.85 10.03
CA TRP A 29 -8.82 -2.22 10.33
C TRP A 29 -9.58 -2.25 11.66
N PRO A 30 -10.85 -1.86 11.66
CA PRO A 30 -11.65 -1.78 12.89
C PRO A 30 -11.73 -3.14 13.56
N GLY A 31 -11.72 -3.15 14.90
CA GLY A 31 -11.75 -4.36 15.70
C GLY A 31 -10.41 -5.10 15.79
N THR A 32 -9.31 -4.44 15.43
CA THR A 32 -7.96 -4.99 15.56
C THR A 32 -7.01 -3.99 16.23
N ALA A 33 -5.86 -4.47 16.67
CA ALA A 33 -4.78 -3.62 17.20
C ALA A 33 -4.23 -2.62 16.17
N LEU A 34 -4.42 -2.87 14.89
CA LEU A 34 -4.05 -1.99 13.80
C LEU A 34 -5.15 -0.95 13.55
N SER A 35 -5.44 -0.08 14.44
CA SER A 35 -6.41 1.00 14.28
C SER A 35 -6.18 1.83 12.99
N LYS A 36 -6.79 2.98 12.88
CA LYS A 36 -6.57 3.88 11.74
C LYS A 36 -5.11 4.34 11.69
N GLN A 37 -4.44 4.16 10.53
CA GLN A 37 -3.14 4.71 10.21
C GLN A 37 -3.20 5.53 8.92
N SER A 38 -2.40 6.58 8.83
CA SER A 38 -2.23 7.38 7.61
C SER A 38 -0.79 7.87 7.50
N LEU A 39 -0.28 7.92 6.28
CA LEU A 39 1.05 8.43 6.00
C LEU A 39 1.08 9.11 4.63
N ASP A 40 1.46 10.38 4.60
CA ASP A 40 1.74 11.15 3.38
C ASP A 40 3.26 11.27 3.22
N MET A 41 3.80 10.65 2.16
CA MET A 41 5.23 10.54 1.96
C MET A 41 5.65 11.01 0.57
N PRO A 42 6.52 12.03 0.48
CA PRO A 42 7.18 12.36 -0.77
C PRO A 42 8.20 11.28 -1.13
N ILE A 43 8.14 10.77 -2.35
CA ILE A 43 9.06 9.75 -2.86
C ILE A 43 10.24 10.46 -3.53
N VAL A 44 11.15 10.94 -2.72
CA VAL A 44 12.39 11.62 -3.13
C VAL A 44 13.59 10.66 -3.05
N ASN A 45 14.74 11.10 -3.57
CA ASN A 45 15.96 10.30 -3.57
C ASN A 45 16.29 9.71 -2.20
N GLY A 46 16.39 8.38 -2.14
CA GLY A 46 16.72 7.62 -0.94
C GLY A 46 15.55 7.40 0.04
N ALA A 47 14.35 7.95 -0.20
CA ALA A 47 13.18 7.72 0.66
C ALA A 47 12.82 6.23 0.78
N PHE A 48 12.91 5.49 -0.32
CA PHE A 48 12.66 4.05 -0.33
C PHE A 48 13.53 3.30 0.70
N VAL A 49 14.85 3.54 0.68
CA VAL A 49 15.80 2.84 1.57
C VAL A 49 15.63 3.28 3.01
N ARG A 50 15.44 4.58 3.26
CA ARG A 50 15.38 5.09 4.64
C ARG A 50 14.06 4.83 5.34
N GLU A 51 12.95 4.77 4.58
CA GLU A 51 11.61 4.87 5.17
C GLU A 51 10.72 3.66 4.91
N ILE A 52 11.02 2.85 3.89
CA ILE A 52 10.04 1.89 3.36
C ILE A 52 10.57 0.47 3.25
N CYS A 53 11.80 0.26 2.74
CA CYS A 53 12.28 -1.04 2.27
C CYS A 53 12.31 -2.14 3.34
N ASP A 54 12.40 -1.77 4.61
CA ASP A 54 12.44 -2.70 5.73
C ASP A 54 11.05 -3.05 6.30
N SER A 55 9.98 -2.45 5.77
CA SER A 55 8.63 -2.72 6.27
C SER A 55 8.12 -4.08 5.83
N ARG A 56 7.77 -4.92 6.80
CA ARG A 56 7.26 -6.28 6.58
C ARG A 56 5.78 -6.27 6.23
N THR A 57 5.35 -7.29 5.49
CA THR A 57 3.94 -7.57 5.26
C THR A 57 3.20 -7.90 6.56
N PHE A 58 1.89 -7.82 6.53
CA PHE A 58 1.04 -8.06 7.69
C PHE A 58 -0.24 -8.78 7.29
N CYS A 59 -0.79 -9.55 8.23
CA CYS A 59 -2.07 -10.24 8.05
C CYS A 59 -2.85 -10.29 9.35
N ARG A 60 -4.16 -10.49 9.28
CA ARG A 60 -4.97 -10.75 10.47
C ARG A 60 -4.66 -12.13 11.02
N LYS A 61 -4.60 -12.23 12.34
CA LYS A 61 -4.43 -13.52 13.04
C LYS A 61 -5.51 -14.53 12.64
N SER A 62 -6.75 -14.08 12.47
CA SER A 62 -7.87 -14.89 12.00
C SER A 62 -7.69 -15.46 10.60
N ASP A 63 -6.93 -14.81 9.74
CA ASP A 63 -6.75 -15.23 8.35
C ASP A 63 -5.59 -16.20 8.16
N VAL A 64 -4.66 -16.28 9.12
CA VAL A 64 -3.44 -17.12 9.00
C VAL A 64 -3.80 -18.58 8.76
N VAL A 65 -4.65 -19.16 9.62
CA VAL A 65 -5.04 -20.57 9.53
C VAL A 65 -5.77 -20.83 8.21
N ARG A 66 -6.73 -19.98 7.86
CA ARG A 66 -7.49 -20.11 6.61
C ARG A 66 -6.57 -20.07 5.39
N LEU A 67 -5.64 -19.13 5.33
CA LEU A 67 -4.70 -19.00 4.21
C LEU A 67 -3.80 -20.24 4.08
N GLN A 68 -3.34 -20.80 5.21
CA GLN A 68 -2.52 -22.01 5.22
C GLN A 68 -3.33 -23.24 4.80
N ASP A 69 -4.57 -23.37 5.24
CA ASP A 69 -5.48 -24.45 4.84
C ASP A 69 -5.79 -24.40 3.32
N GLU A 70 -5.86 -23.20 2.75
CA GLU A 70 -6.04 -22.98 1.30
C GLU A 70 -4.73 -23.12 0.50
N GLY A 71 -3.59 -23.44 1.16
CA GLY A 71 -2.30 -23.62 0.51
C GLY A 71 -1.55 -22.29 0.23
N PHE A 72 -2.01 -21.18 0.80
CA PHE A 72 -1.35 -19.87 0.71
C PHE A 72 -0.50 -19.59 1.94
N ALA A 73 0.43 -18.65 1.82
CA ALA A 73 1.29 -18.15 2.91
C ALA A 73 2.01 -19.28 3.70
N LEU A 74 2.34 -20.40 3.06
CA LEU A 74 3.01 -21.54 3.70
C LEU A 74 4.40 -21.21 4.26
N GLY A 75 5.06 -20.17 3.72
CA GLY A 75 6.32 -19.61 4.23
C GLY A 75 6.12 -18.38 5.12
N GLY A 76 4.87 -18.02 5.45
CA GLY A 76 4.57 -16.87 6.30
C GLY A 76 4.61 -17.22 7.78
N GLY A 77 5.33 -16.42 8.56
CA GLY A 77 5.42 -16.54 10.00
C GLY A 77 5.83 -15.23 10.65
N ILE A 78 5.93 -15.20 11.97
CA ILE A 78 6.31 -14.00 12.73
C ILE A 78 7.71 -13.47 12.38
N GLU A 79 8.55 -14.31 11.77
CA GLU A 79 9.90 -13.97 11.31
C GLU A 79 9.89 -13.03 10.10
N ASN A 80 8.85 -13.08 9.26
CA ASN A 80 8.78 -12.31 8.02
C ASN A 80 7.48 -11.52 7.82
N ALA A 81 6.52 -11.65 8.75
CA ALA A 81 5.24 -10.93 8.70
C ALA A 81 4.82 -10.42 10.09
N ILE A 82 3.98 -9.40 10.12
CA ILE A 82 3.34 -8.88 11.32
C ILE A 82 1.96 -9.54 11.43
N ILE A 83 1.71 -10.22 12.54
CA ILE A 83 0.41 -10.81 12.82
C ILE A 83 -0.42 -9.82 13.64
N VAL A 84 -1.52 -9.38 13.05
CA VAL A 84 -2.43 -8.39 13.65
C VAL A 84 -3.56 -9.13 14.36
N GLY A 85 -3.55 -9.09 15.68
CA GLY A 85 -4.62 -9.57 16.56
C GLY A 85 -5.60 -8.45 16.93
N ASP A 86 -6.54 -8.76 17.81
CA ASP A 86 -7.56 -7.80 18.26
C ASP A 86 -6.95 -6.69 19.13
N ASN A 87 -6.03 -7.06 20.04
CA ASN A 87 -5.46 -6.14 21.02
C ASN A 87 -3.95 -5.91 20.87
N GLU A 88 -3.26 -6.71 20.05
CA GLU A 88 -1.80 -6.63 19.88
C GLU A 88 -1.38 -6.98 18.46
N MET A 89 -0.20 -6.50 18.10
CA MET A 89 0.52 -6.89 16.88
C MET A 89 1.76 -7.67 17.29
N THR A 90 1.94 -8.86 16.71
CA THR A 90 3.07 -9.76 16.99
C THR A 90 3.97 -9.86 15.78
N ALA A 91 5.26 -9.69 16.00
CA ALA A 91 6.30 -9.89 15.00
C ALA A 91 7.59 -10.28 15.71
N GLN A 92 8.46 -11.02 15.04
CA GLN A 92 9.79 -11.33 15.56
C GLN A 92 10.55 -10.03 15.85
N ASP A 93 11.14 -9.91 17.02
CA ASP A 93 11.91 -8.73 17.48
C ASP A 93 11.11 -7.41 17.54
N GLY A 94 9.76 -7.50 17.56
CA GLY A 94 8.87 -6.34 17.59
C GLY A 94 8.69 -5.67 16.23
N LEU A 95 8.09 -4.46 16.22
CA LEU A 95 7.91 -3.66 15.01
C LEU A 95 9.19 -2.87 14.69
N ARG A 96 9.55 -2.80 13.40
CA ARG A 96 10.68 -1.98 12.90
C ARG A 96 10.36 -0.49 12.89
N TYR A 97 9.08 -0.15 12.68
CA TYR A 97 8.51 1.19 12.76
C TYR A 97 7.19 1.11 13.52
N SER A 98 6.85 2.12 14.30
CA SER A 98 5.54 2.17 14.99
C SER A 98 4.35 2.14 14.01
N ASP A 99 4.59 2.57 12.77
CA ASP A 99 3.66 2.63 11.66
C ASP A 99 4.04 1.66 10.51
N GLU A 100 4.69 0.53 10.83
CA GLU A 100 5.25 -0.40 9.85
C GLU A 100 4.22 -0.90 8.83
N CYS A 101 2.98 -1.16 9.26
CA CYS A 101 1.93 -1.64 8.38
C CYS A 101 1.55 -0.64 7.27
N ILE A 102 1.44 0.66 7.60
CA ILE A 102 1.13 1.67 6.57
C ILE A 102 2.33 1.91 5.64
N ARG A 103 3.57 1.79 6.14
CA ARG A 103 4.79 1.84 5.31
C ARG A 103 4.82 0.69 4.32
N HIS A 104 4.44 -0.52 4.75
CA HIS A 104 4.31 -1.65 3.84
C HIS A 104 3.23 -1.40 2.77
N LYS A 105 2.11 -0.75 3.11
CA LYS A 105 1.10 -0.37 2.08
C LYS A 105 1.64 0.63 1.06
N ILE A 106 2.56 1.50 1.46
CA ILE A 106 3.26 2.39 0.52
C ILE A 106 4.25 1.59 -0.33
N LEU A 107 4.95 0.60 0.24
CA LEU A 107 5.84 -0.31 -0.49
C LEU A 107 5.06 -1.08 -1.58
N ASP A 108 3.91 -1.66 -1.22
CA ASP A 108 2.99 -2.32 -2.16
C ASP A 108 2.59 -1.39 -3.31
N ALA A 109 2.13 -0.18 -2.96
CA ALA A 109 1.71 0.81 -3.95
C ALA A 109 2.85 1.23 -4.89
N LEU A 110 4.07 1.40 -4.37
CA LEU A 110 5.26 1.69 -5.20
C LEU A 110 5.54 0.57 -6.18
N GLY A 111 5.49 -0.69 -5.71
CA GLY A 111 5.67 -1.87 -6.56
C GLY A 111 4.63 -1.91 -7.69
N ASP A 112 3.35 -1.75 -7.34
CA ASP A 112 2.25 -1.76 -8.32
C ASP A 112 2.38 -0.60 -9.33
N LEU A 113 2.66 0.61 -8.86
CA LEU A 113 2.80 1.79 -9.70
C LEU A 113 4.00 1.69 -10.65
N SER A 114 5.04 0.92 -10.29
CA SER A 114 6.20 0.69 -11.17
C SER A 114 5.84 -0.04 -12.47
N LEU A 115 4.71 -0.76 -12.51
CA LEU A 115 4.20 -1.44 -13.71
C LEU A 115 3.90 -0.48 -14.87
N VAL A 116 3.77 0.82 -14.61
CA VAL A 116 3.67 1.85 -15.65
C VAL A 116 4.92 1.89 -16.55
N GLY A 117 6.08 1.48 -16.04
CA GLY A 117 7.35 1.45 -16.76
C GLY A 117 7.96 2.83 -17.03
N ARG A 118 7.45 3.88 -16.41
CA ARG A 118 7.95 5.27 -16.52
C ARG A 118 7.72 6.05 -15.23
N PRO A 119 8.47 7.14 -15.00
CA PRO A 119 8.25 8.01 -13.85
C PRO A 119 6.84 8.62 -13.83
N ILE A 120 6.24 8.69 -12.64
CA ILE A 120 4.95 9.32 -12.41
C ILE A 120 5.18 10.71 -11.81
N LEU A 121 4.66 11.75 -12.45
CA LEU A 121 4.57 13.10 -11.89
C LEU A 121 3.16 13.31 -11.33
N GLY A 122 2.97 13.03 -10.05
CA GLY A 122 1.65 13.07 -9.45
C GLY A 122 1.65 12.66 -7.99
N LYS A 123 0.51 12.84 -7.35
CA LYS A 123 0.23 12.33 -6.02
C LYS A 123 -0.71 11.12 -6.13
N PHE A 124 -0.25 9.97 -5.66
CA PHE A 124 -1.10 8.80 -5.47
C PHE A 124 -1.76 8.89 -4.09
N LEU A 125 -3.07 8.73 -4.04
CA LEU A 125 -3.84 8.72 -2.81
C LEU A 125 -4.62 7.41 -2.74
N SER A 126 -4.67 6.80 -1.56
CA SER A 126 -5.46 5.58 -1.36
C SER A 126 -6.04 5.52 0.04
N CYS A 127 -7.28 5.08 0.13
CA CYS A 127 -7.92 4.74 1.39
C CYS A 127 -8.31 3.26 1.36
N SER A 128 -7.78 2.49 2.29
CA SER A 128 -8.03 1.04 2.41
C SER A 128 -7.86 0.27 1.09
N GLY A 129 -6.99 0.78 0.22
CA GLY A 129 -6.71 0.18 -1.08
C GLY A 129 -5.76 -1.02 -1.01
N GLY A 130 -5.60 -1.67 -2.15
CA GLY A 130 -4.67 -2.78 -2.35
C GLY A 130 -4.37 -2.97 -3.82
N HIS A 131 -3.62 -4.03 -4.17
CA HIS A 131 -3.16 -4.31 -5.53
C HIS A 131 -4.26 -4.22 -6.60
N GLY A 132 -5.47 -4.76 -6.32
CA GLY A 132 -6.58 -4.72 -7.26
C GLY A 132 -7.03 -3.29 -7.61
N LEU A 133 -7.10 -2.40 -6.62
CA LEU A 133 -7.48 -0.99 -6.85
C LEU A 133 -6.37 -0.21 -7.55
N THR A 134 -5.11 -0.43 -7.19
CA THR A 134 -3.97 0.20 -7.87
C THR A 134 -3.91 -0.24 -9.33
N ASN A 135 -4.09 -1.54 -9.61
CA ASN A 135 -4.13 -2.07 -10.98
C ASN A 135 -5.30 -1.49 -11.79
N LEU A 136 -6.50 -1.40 -11.19
CA LEU A 136 -7.64 -0.77 -11.84
C LEU A 136 -7.38 0.70 -12.15
N LEU A 137 -6.82 1.45 -11.21
CA LEU A 137 -6.44 2.85 -11.41
C LEU A 137 -5.46 3.02 -12.58
N LEU A 138 -4.43 2.17 -12.66
CA LEU A 138 -3.47 2.20 -13.77
C LEU A 138 -4.17 1.91 -15.10
N ARG A 139 -5.03 0.90 -15.17
CA ARG A 139 -5.79 0.61 -16.40
C ARG A 139 -6.66 1.78 -16.86
N GLU A 140 -7.35 2.43 -15.94
CA GLU A 140 -8.16 3.62 -16.27
C GLU A 140 -7.29 4.83 -16.68
N SER A 141 -6.10 4.96 -16.07
CA SER A 141 -5.13 5.99 -16.43
C SER A 141 -4.58 5.81 -17.85
N PHE A 142 -4.39 4.57 -18.31
CA PHE A 142 -3.99 4.29 -19.69
C PHE A 142 -5.10 4.56 -20.71
N LYS A 143 -6.36 4.37 -20.35
CA LYS A 143 -7.50 4.68 -21.21
C LYS A 143 -7.72 6.19 -21.33
N SER A 144 -7.47 6.93 -20.28
CA SER A 144 -7.51 8.40 -20.29
C SER A 144 -6.17 8.91 -20.83
N SER A 145 -6.17 10.02 -21.58
CA SER A 145 -4.95 10.61 -22.18
C SER A 145 -3.83 11.01 -21.19
N LEU A 146 -3.99 10.76 -19.89
CA LEU A 146 -2.98 11.08 -18.87
C LEU A 146 -1.62 10.39 -19.10
N VAL A 147 -1.57 9.26 -19.80
CA VAL A 147 -0.34 8.52 -20.11
C VAL A 147 0.10 8.71 -21.56
N LYS A 148 -0.80 9.19 -22.45
CA LYS A 148 -0.52 9.32 -23.88
C LYS A 148 0.35 10.53 -24.25
N GLU A 149 0.40 11.56 -23.42
CA GLU A 149 1.11 12.81 -23.69
C GLU A 149 2.57 12.83 -23.24
N GLY A 150 3.12 11.69 -22.87
CA GLY A 150 4.50 11.55 -22.38
C GLY A 150 5.41 10.68 -23.27
N LEU A 151 5.06 10.53 -24.56
CA LEU A 151 5.90 9.90 -25.59
C LEU A 151 6.50 10.98 -26.48
#